data_58df3d4f86eecae42cfb4f627e0c4257
#
_entry.id   58df3d4f86eecae42cfb4f627e0c4257
#
_cell.length_a   1.000
_cell.length_b   1.000
_cell.length_c   1.000
_cell.angle_alpha   90.00
_cell.angle_beta   90.00
_cell.angle_gamma   90.00
#
_symmetry.space_group_name_H-M   'P 1'
#
loop_
_entity.id
_entity.type
_entity.pdbx_description
1 polymer ?
#
loop_
_entity_poly.entity_id
_entity_poly.type
_entity_poly.pdbx_seq_one_letter_code
_entity_poly.pdbx_strand_id
1 'polypeptide(L)'
;MSVFHRALPILTCVGVGCLAWTGCAPAPTKAPAAKPAAASHDHDHGHHDHDEPESFADGVAKLEALAADLTEKLADSAGESADDAVHDIGHLLEEVREFATKEQFEGDVAAAVTGALDELDECFGKVDEAFHSVDEKADPAKEFESVRERIEAAFKSLKVGASGEAK
;
A
#
# COMPACT_ATOMS: atom_id res chain seq x y z
N MET A 1 -3.67 46.25 3.43
CA MET A 1 -4.30 46.23 2.08
C MET A 1 -3.20 46.17 1.05
N SER A 2 -2.94 45.01 0.45
CA SER A 2 -2.13 44.88 -0.76
C SER A 2 -2.47 43.54 -1.40
N VAL A 3 -3.21 43.62 -2.48
CA VAL A 3 -3.68 42.49 -3.32
C VAL A 3 -2.63 42.25 -4.38
N PHE A 4 -1.91 41.11 -4.35
CA PHE A 4 -1.06 40.70 -5.45
C PHE A 4 -1.77 39.63 -6.29
N HIS A 5 -2.29 40.06 -7.42
CA HIS A 5 -2.72 39.18 -8.50
C HIS A 5 -1.47 38.73 -9.27
N ARG A 6 -1.22 37.43 -9.30
CA ARG A 6 -0.29 36.81 -10.26
C ARG A 6 -1.07 35.98 -11.26
N ALA A 7 -1.10 36.49 -12.49
CA ALA A 7 -1.60 35.78 -13.66
C ALA A 7 -0.60 34.69 -14.09
N LEU A 8 -1.11 33.45 -14.35
CA LEU A 8 -0.37 32.40 -15.04
C LEU A 8 -0.61 32.51 -16.55
N PRO A 9 0.40 32.34 -17.38
CA PRO A 9 0.23 32.17 -18.82
C PRO A 9 -0.05 30.69 -19.16
N ILE A 10 -1.08 30.49 -19.97
CA ILE A 10 -1.45 29.24 -20.62
C ILE A 10 -0.48 29.03 -21.80
N LEU A 11 0.23 27.89 -21.78
CA LEU A 11 1.05 27.47 -22.92
C LEU A 11 0.36 26.27 -23.62
N THR A 12 -0.24 26.57 -24.76
CA THR A 12 -0.86 25.59 -25.68
C THR A 12 0.23 25.03 -26.58
N CYS A 13 0.51 23.73 -26.53
CA CYS A 13 1.27 23.05 -27.58
C CYS A 13 0.39 22.03 -28.29
N VAL A 14 0.01 22.37 -29.53
CA VAL A 14 -0.56 21.48 -30.51
C VAL A 14 0.60 20.79 -31.25
N GLY A 15 0.62 19.46 -31.23
CA GLY A 15 1.58 18.64 -31.98
C GLY A 15 0.85 17.49 -32.67
N VAL A 16 0.49 17.69 -33.93
CA VAL A 16 -0.01 16.66 -34.85
C VAL A 16 1.19 15.93 -35.46
N GLY A 17 1.21 14.60 -35.33
CA GLY A 17 2.22 13.74 -35.99
C GLY A 17 1.62 12.39 -36.38
N CYS A 18 1.01 12.32 -37.58
CA CYS A 18 0.67 11.05 -38.25
C CYS A 18 1.92 10.41 -38.83
N LEU A 19 2.19 9.18 -38.51
CA LEU A 19 3.04 8.30 -39.31
C LEU A 19 2.39 6.91 -39.40
N ALA A 20 1.82 6.65 -40.58
CA ALA A 20 1.39 5.33 -41.01
C ALA A 20 2.60 4.49 -41.41
N TRP A 21 2.73 3.30 -40.85
CA TRP A 21 3.61 2.26 -41.39
C TRP A 21 2.82 0.99 -41.63
N THR A 22 2.57 0.76 -42.92
CA THR A 22 2.12 -0.52 -43.47
C THR A 22 3.34 -1.37 -43.71
N GLY A 23 3.40 -2.54 -43.10
CA GLY A 23 4.41 -3.57 -43.35
C GLY A 23 3.82 -4.96 -43.16
N CYS A 24 3.29 -5.55 -44.23
CA CYS A 24 2.98 -6.99 -44.31
C CYS A 24 4.26 -7.80 -44.49
N ALA A 25 4.51 -8.75 -43.57
CA ALA A 25 5.42 -9.86 -43.83
C ALA A 25 4.79 -11.17 -43.30
N PRO A 26 4.88 -12.30 -44.07
CA PRO A 26 4.21 -13.54 -43.68
C PRO A 26 4.97 -14.27 -42.58
N ALA A 27 4.19 -14.89 -41.68
CA ALA A 27 4.67 -15.64 -40.52
C ALA A 27 5.30 -16.99 -40.93
N PRO A 28 6.41 -17.40 -40.32
CA PRO A 28 6.81 -18.80 -40.29
C PRO A 28 6.07 -19.52 -39.17
N THR A 29 5.36 -20.58 -39.55
CA THR A 29 4.78 -21.56 -38.63
C THR A 29 5.89 -22.26 -37.83
N LYS A 30 5.93 -22.01 -36.52
CA LYS A 30 6.82 -22.72 -35.61
C LYS A 30 6.00 -23.63 -34.70
N ALA A 31 6.40 -24.89 -34.64
CA ALA A 31 5.80 -25.95 -33.85
C ALA A 31 5.61 -25.57 -32.35
N PRO A 32 4.63 -26.20 -31.67
CA PRO A 32 4.36 -25.89 -30.24
C PRO A 32 5.54 -26.33 -29.38
N ALA A 33 6.25 -25.36 -28.83
CA ALA A 33 7.23 -25.58 -27.77
C ALA A 33 6.53 -26.04 -26.53
N ALA A 34 6.99 -27.13 -25.94
CA ALA A 34 6.50 -27.63 -24.65
C ALA A 34 6.57 -26.55 -23.61
N LYS A 35 5.44 -26.36 -22.91
CA LYS A 35 5.28 -25.49 -21.78
C LYS A 35 6.24 -25.92 -20.67
N PRO A 36 7.18 -25.09 -20.19
CA PRO A 36 7.92 -25.43 -18.99
C PRO A 36 6.92 -25.54 -17.85
N ALA A 37 7.00 -26.66 -17.12
CA ALA A 37 6.24 -26.85 -15.89
C ALA A 37 6.57 -25.66 -14.96
N ALA A 38 5.57 -24.88 -14.61
CA ALA A 38 5.67 -23.89 -13.56
C ALA A 38 6.04 -24.67 -12.29
N ALA A 39 7.26 -24.46 -11.80
CA ALA A 39 7.62 -24.84 -10.45
C ALA A 39 6.69 -24.03 -9.54
N SER A 40 5.70 -24.71 -8.96
CA SER A 40 4.97 -24.17 -7.82
C SER A 40 6.00 -24.05 -6.69
N HIS A 41 6.47 -22.84 -6.43
CA HIS A 41 7.08 -22.53 -5.16
C HIS A 41 5.92 -22.50 -4.16
N ASP A 42 5.66 -23.64 -3.52
CA ASP A 42 4.96 -23.69 -2.25
C ASP A 42 5.86 -22.95 -1.25
N HIS A 43 5.67 -21.65 -1.13
CA HIS A 43 6.07 -20.93 0.05
C HIS A 43 5.06 -21.30 1.12
N ASP A 44 5.44 -22.30 1.91
CA ASP A 44 4.80 -22.59 3.19
C ASP A 44 5.08 -21.37 4.11
N HIS A 45 4.32 -20.31 3.88
CA HIS A 45 4.25 -19.20 4.81
C HIS A 45 3.56 -19.76 6.04
N GLY A 46 4.35 -20.04 7.09
CA GLY A 46 3.81 -20.40 8.37
C GLY A 46 2.73 -19.37 8.72
N HIS A 47 1.48 -19.80 8.62
CA HIS A 47 0.35 -19.01 9.10
C HIS A 47 0.61 -18.75 10.58
N HIS A 48 1.13 -17.56 10.90
CA HIS A 48 0.97 -17.03 12.24
C HIS A 48 -0.54 -16.96 12.43
N ASP A 49 -1.05 -17.69 13.44
CA ASP A 49 -2.45 -17.65 13.86
C ASP A 49 -2.78 -16.24 14.38
N HIS A 50 -2.86 -15.29 13.46
CA HIS A 50 -3.50 -14.02 13.74
C HIS A 50 -4.99 -14.29 13.65
N ASP A 51 -5.69 -14.18 14.77
CA ASP A 51 -7.14 -14.22 14.78
C ASP A 51 -7.65 -13.23 13.73
N GLU A 52 -8.37 -13.75 12.70
CA GLU A 52 -8.98 -12.91 11.67
C GLU A 52 -9.82 -11.81 12.33
N PRO A 53 -9.82 -10.57 11.81
CA PRO A 53 -10.66 -9.53 12.38
C PRO A 53 -12.15 -9.87 12.20
N GLU A 54 -12.94 -9.56 13.23
CA GLU A 54 -14.39 -9.80 13.21
C GLU A 54 -15.18 -8.63 12.62
N SER A 55 -14.57 -7.46 12.52
CA SER A 55 -15.17 -6.22 12.00
C SER A 55 -14.12 -5.22 11.53
N PHE A 56 -14.54 -4.17 10.84
CA PHE A 56 -13.66 -3.05 10.47
C PHE A 56 -12.98 -2.44 11.69
N ALA A 57 -13.74 -2.17 12.77
CA ALA A 57 -13.19 -1.57 13.99
C ALA A 57 -12.16 -2.48 14.69
N ASP A 58 -12.41 -3.78 14.72
CA ASP A 58 -11.46 -4.77 15.26
C ASP A 58 -10.20 -4.84 14.40
N GLY A 59 -10.35 -4.86 13.08
CA GLY A 59 -9.22 -4.84 12.15
C GLY A 59 -8.36 -3.58 12.30
N VAL A 60 -8.95 -2.41 12.45
CA VAL A 60 -8.21 -1.16 12.71
C VAL A 60 -7.44 -1.24 14.03
N ALA A 61 -8.04 -1.80 15.09
CA ALA A 61 -7.36 -1.97 16.38
C ALA A 61 -6.17 -2.93 16.28
N LYS A 62 -6.31 -4.03 15.55
CA LYS A 62 -5.24 -4.99 15.29
C LYS A 62 -4.11 -4.38 14.46
N LEU A 63 -4.43 -3.59 13.42
CA LEU A 63 -3.42 -2.85 12.64
C LEU A 63 -2.60 -1.90 13.51
N GLU A 64 -3.26 -1.17 14.42
CA GLU A 64 -2.53 -0.29 15.36
C GLU A 64 -1.61 -1.08 16.29
N ALA A 65 -2.06 -2.23 16.77
CA ALA A 65 -1.25 -3.09 17.63
C ALA A 65 -0.01 -3.63 16.89
N LEU A 66 -0.17 -4.07 15.63
CA LEU A 66 0.96 -4.50 14.79
C LEU A 66 1.92 -3.36 14.46
N ALA A 67 1.41 -2.16 14.19
CA ALA A 67 2.27 -0.99 13.94
C ALA A 67 3.07 -0.57 15.19
N ALA A 68 2.50 -0.75 16.38
CA ALA A 68 3.20 -0.54 17.65
C ALA A 68 4.29 -1.60 17.86
N ASP A 69 3.99 -2.88 17.61
CA ASP A 69 4.93 -3.99 17.69
C ASP A 69 6.09 -3.81 16.69
N LEU A 70 5.80 -3.41 15.46
CA LEU A 70 6.82 -3.06 14.46
C LEU A 70 7.74 -1.95 14.98
N THR A 71 7.17 -0.93 15.62
CA THR A 71 7.96 0.18 16.19
C THR A 71 8.96 -0.33 17.23
N GLU A 72 8.54 -1.24 18.11
CA GLU A 72 9.41 -1.85 19.13
C GLU A 72 10.49 -2.72 18.47
N LYS A 73 10.12 -3.57 17.52
CA LYS A 73 11.06 -4.45 16.79
C LYS A 73 12.11 -3.66 16.00
N LEU A 74 11.72 -2.56 15.35
CA LEU A 74 12.67 -1.67 14.66
C LEU A 74 13.64 -0.99 15.62
N ALA A 75 13.17 -0.60 16.81
CA ALA A 75 14.03 0.01 17.84
C ALA A 75 15.04 -1.01 18.40
N ASP A 76 14.66 -2.28 18.54
CA ASP A 76 15.51 -3.36 19.02
C ASP A 76 16.45 -3.97 17.96
N SER A 77 16.41 -3.44 16.73
CA SER A 77 17.16 -3.96 15.58
C SER A 77 16.86 -5.44 15.27
N ALA A 78 15.64 -5.88 15.51
CA ALA A 78 15.15 -7.24 15.30
C ALA A 78 14.78 -7.48 13.83
N GLY A 79 15.75 -7.42 12.90
CA GLY A 79 15.58 -7.35 11.46
C GLY A 79 14.54 -8.33 10.88
N GLU A 80 14.73 -9.66 11.06
CA GLU A 80 13.81 -10.68 10.53
C GLU A 80 12.40 -10.57 11.13
N SER A 81 12.30 -10.39 12.44
CA SER A 81 11.02 -10.26 13.15
C SER A 81 10.30 -8.94 12.82
N ALA A 82 11.02 -7.89 12.45
CA ALA A 82 10.42 -6.63 12.00
C ALA A 82 9.92 -6.75 10.55
N ASP A 83 10.61 -7.49 9.70
CA ASP A 83 10.20 -7.83 8.34
C ASP A 83 8.90 -8.63 8.35
N ASP A 84 8.82 -9.70 9.16
CA ASP A 84 7.59 -10.47 9.36
C ASP A 84 6.42 -9.57 9.79
N ALA A 85 6.65 -8.63 10.71
CA ALA A 85 5.61 -7.72 11.18
C ALA A 85 5.10 -6.77 10.08
N VAL A 86 5.95 -6.33 9.15
CA VAL A 86 5.52 -5.53 7.99
C VAL A 86 4.65 -6.36 7.05
N HIS A 87 5.01 -7.61 6.80
CA HIS A 87 4.19 -8.51 5.99
C HIS A 87 2.82 -8.78 6.63
N ASP A 88 2.78 -9.02 7.95
CA ASP A 88 1.52 -9.22 8.67
C ASP A 88 0.62 -7.98 8.59
N ILE A 89 1.19 -6.77 8.67
CA ILE A 89 0.45 -5.52 8.46
C ILE A 89 -0.14 -5.46 7.04
N GLY A 90 0.62 -5.83 6.02
CA GLY A 90 0.16 -5.87 4.63
C GLY A 90 -1.07 -6.78 4.46
N HIS A 91 -1.01 -8.00 4.99
CA HIS A 91 -2.14 -8.93 4.96
C HIS A 91 -3.37 -8.38 5.70
N LEU A 92 -3.19 -7.85 6.89
CA LEU A 92 -4.29 -7.30 7.68
C LEU A 92 -4.90 -6.04 7.02
N LEU A 93 -4.12 -5.24 6.31
CA LEU A 93 -4.64 -4.11 5.53
C LEU A 93 -5.61 -4.57 4.44
N GLU A 94 -5.32 -5.68 3.75
CA GLU A 94 -6.22 -6.26 2.76
C GLU A 94 -7.55 -6.68 3.40
N GLU A 95 -7.52 -7.36 4.55
CA GLU A 95 -8.71 -7.79 5.28
C GLU A 95 -9.54 -6.59 5.77
N VAL A 96 -8.91 -5.56 6.33
CA VAL A 96 -9.59 -4.34 6.77
C VAL A 96 -10.23 -3.61 5.59
N ARG A 97 -9.60 -3.61 4.41
CA ARG A 97 -10.17 -3.06 3.17
C ARG A 97 -11.42 -3.82 2.74
N GLU A 98 -11.44 -5.15 2.90
CA GLU A 98 -12.64 -5.94 2.65
C GLU A 98 -13.78 -5.58 3.61
N PHE A 99 -13.49 -5.41 4.90
CA PHE A 99 -14.49 -4.96 5.88
C PHE A 99 -15.01 -3.57 5.57
N ALA A 100 -14.14 -2.63 5.20
CA ALA A 100 -14.54 -1.29 4.78
C ALA A 100 -15.54 -1.33 3.60
N THR A 101 -15.31 -2.26 2.66
CA THR A 101 -16.21 -2.48 1.52
C THR A 101 -17.56 -3.07 1.96
N LYS A 102 -17.55 -4.00 2.92
CA LYS A 102 -18.76 -4.65 3.46
C LYS A 102 -19.61 -3.69 4.29
N GLU A 103 -19.01 -2.78 5.03
CA GLU A 103 -19.71 -1.79 5.86
C GLU A 103 -20.35 -0.65 5.06
N GLN A 104 -20.01 -0.51 3.77
CA GLN A 104 -20.63 0.44 2.86
C GLN A 104 -20.62 1.88 3.38
N PHE A 105 -19.47 2.36 3.83
CA PHE A 105 -19.31 3.77 4.20
C PHE A 105 -19.77 4.69 3.07
N GLU A 106 -20.35 5.85 3.41
CA GLU A 106 -20.89 6.79 2.43
C GLU A 106 -20.20 8.16 2.52
N GLY A 107 -20.25 8.91 1.43
CA GLY A 107 -19.82 10.30 1.38
C GLY A 107 -18.36 10.52 1.78
N ASP A 108 -18.15 11.53 2.63
CA ASP A 108 -16.80 11.94 3.06
C ASP A 108 -16.10 10.87 3.92
N VAL A 109 -16.88 10.03 4.63
CA VAL A 109 -16.34 8.93 5.43
C VAL A 109 -15.73 7.86 4.55
N ALA A 110 -16.43 7.46 3.49
CA ALA A 110 -15.91 6.48 2.54
C ALA A 110 -14.60 6.97 1.92
N ALA A 111 -14.54 8.24 1.52
CA ALA A 111 -13.33 8.84 0.97
C ALA A 111 -12.19 8.89 1.99
N ALA A 112 -12.49 9.24 3.25
CA ALA A 112 -11.49 9.31 4.32
C ALA A 112 -10.94 7.92 4.68
N VAL A 113 -11.81 6.90 4.79
CA VAL A 113 -11.40 5.51 5.07
C VAL A 113 -10.55 4.96 3.94
N THR A 114 -11.00 5.11 2.68
CA THR A 114 -10.24 4.62 1.53
C THR A 114 -8.87 5.31 1.45
N GLY A 115 -8.85 6.65 1.55
CA GLY A 115 -7.60 7.40 1.50
C GLY A 115 -6.64 7.04 2.64
N ALA A 116 -7.16 6.75 3.84
CA ALA A 116 -6.32 6.33 4.96
C ALA A 116 -5.74 4.92 4.77
N LEU A 117 -6.52 3.98 4.21
CA LEU A 117 -6.02 2.65 3.90
C LEU A 117 -4.96 2.69 2.79
N ASP A 118 -5.15 3.52 1.75
CA ASP A 118 -4.18 3.72 0.69
C ASP A 118 -2.88 4.35 1.22
N GLU A 119 -3.01 5.29 2.17
CA GLU A 119 -1.86 5.93 2.83
C GLU A 119 -1.05 4.96 3.68
N LEU A 120 -1.72 4.08 4.45
CA LEU A 120 -1.03 3.03 5.23
C LEU A 120 -0.32 2.04 4.32
N ASP A 121 -0.97 1.60 3.24
CA ASP A 121 -0.39 0.69 2.25
C ASP A 121 0.88 1.29 1.63
N GLU A 122 0.83 2.57 1.21
CA GLU A 122 2.01 3.26 0.69
C GLU A 122 3.13 3.39 1.74
N CYS A 123 2.78 3.72 2.99
CA CYS A 123 3.77 3.91 4.04
C CYS A 123 4.47 2.60 4.43
N PHE A 124 3.70 1.54 4.69
CA PHE A 124 4.28 0.24 5.05
C PHE A 124 4.97 -0.42 3.87
N GLY A 125 4.47 -0.24 2.63
CA GLY A 125 5.15 -0.70 1.42
C GLY A 125 6.55 -0.10 1.25
N LYS A 126 6.77 1.16 1.65
CA LYS A 126 8.12 1.76 1.65
C LYS A 126 9.05 1.14 2.69
N VAL A 127 8.51 0.79 3.85
CA VAL A 127 9.28 0.12 4.90
C VAL A 127 9.66 -1.29 4.45
N ASP A 128 8.73 -2.02 3.84
CA ASP A 128 8.95 -3.33 3.24
C ASP A 128 10.03 -3.28 2.14
N GLU A 129 9.93 -2.31 1.23
CA GLU A 129 10.95 -2.10 0.19
C GLU A 129 12.35 -1.88 0.78
N ALA A 130 12.45 -1.20 1.94
CA ALA A 130 13.72 -0.98 2.61
C ALA A 130 14.32 -2.28 3.19
N PHE A 131 13.50 -3.23 3.66
CA PHE A 131 13.97 -4.56 4.09
C PHE A 131 14.54 -5.37 2.92
N HIS A 132 13.92 -5.29 1.76
CA HIS A 132 14.30 -6.07 0.57
C HIS A 132 15.26 -5.34 -0.37
N SER A 133 15.71 -4.13 0.00
CA SER A 133 16.61 -3.34 -0.80
C SER A 133 18.00 -3.95 -0.88
N VAL A 134 18.56 -3.93 -2.09
CA VAL A 134 19.98 -4.28 -2.32
C VAL A 134 20.94 -3.12 -2.01
N ASP A 135 20.43 -1.94 -1.71
CA ASP A 135 21.24 -0.79 -1.29
C ASP A 135 21.60 -0.92 0.19
N GLU A 136 22.90 -1.08 0.47
CA GLU A 136 23.43 -1.15 1.84
C GLU A 136 23.09 0.07 2.73
N LYS A 137 22.58 1.14 2.14
CA LYS A 137 22.14 2.35 2.85
C LYS A 137 20.66 2.33 3.19
N ALA A 138 19.89 1.40 2.64
CA ALA A 138 18.50 1.23 3.00
C ALA A 138 18.42 0.84 4.49
N ASP A 139 17.55 1.54 5.20
CA ASP A 139 17.40 1.39 6.65
C ASP A 139 15.90 1.45 6.98
N PRO A 140 15.28 0.28 7.20
CA PRO A 140 13.84 0.21 7.45
C PRO A 140 13.38 1.08 8.65
N ALA A 141 14.22 1.21 9.68
CA ALA A 141 13.88 2.04 10.84
C ALA A 141 13.85 3.54 10.48
N LYS A 142 14.76 3.99 9.64
CA LYS A 142 14.75 5.38 9.14
C LYS A 142 13.59 5.62 8.18
N GLU A 143 13.30 4.64 7.33
CA GLU A 143 12.14 4.76 6.42
C GLU A 143 10.84 4.83 7.19
N PHE A 144 10.65 3.96 8.19
CA PHE A 144 9.50 4.01 9.10
C PHE A 144 9.39 5.38 9.80
N GLU A 145 10.49 5.90 10.35
CA GLU A 145 10.49 7.22 11.00
C GLU A 145 10.10 8.33 10.02
N SER A 146 10.50 8.24 8.74
CA SER A 146 10.17 9.22 7.71
C SER A 146 8.68 9.30 7.39
N VAL A 147 7.94 8.20 7.57
CA VAL A 147 6.51 8.07 7.28
C VAL A 147 5.62 8.05 8.52
N ARG A 148 6.18 8.08 9.72
CA ARG A 148 5.46 7.94 11.00
C ARG A 148 4.28 8.89 11.14
N GLU A 149 4.45 10.19 10.89
CA GLU A 149 3.38 11.17 11.02
C GLU A 149 2.22 10.89 10.04
N ARG A 150 2.52 10.35 8.86
CA ARG A 150 1.52 9.94 7.87
C ARG A 150 0.73 8.73 8.37
N ILE A 151 1.41 7.73 8.94
CA ILE A 151 0.80 6.55 9.55
C ILE A 151 -0.15 6.97 10.69
N GLU A 152 0.30 7.83 11.61
CA GLU A 152 -0.53 8.31 12.71
C GLU A 152 -1.76 9.08 12.23
N ALA A 153 -1.63 9.91 11.20
CA ALA A 153 -2.75 10.64 10.60
C ALA A 153 -3.75 9.70 9.92
N ALA A 154 -3.28 8.66 9.24
CA ALA A 154 -4.11 7.66 8.60
C ALA A 154 -4.92 6.86 9.65
N PHE A 155 -4.29 6.36 10.71
CA PHE A 155 -4.99 5.69 11.80
C PHE A 155 -6.05 6.59 12.46
N LYS A 156 -5.76 7.87 12.64
CA LYS A 156 -6.74 8.80 13.16
C LYS A 156 -7.98 8.91 12.27
N SER A 157 -7.79 8.88 10.95
CA SER A 157 -8.89 8.90 9.98
C SER A 157 -9.70 7.60 10.01
N LEU A 158 -9.05 6.43 10.12
CA LEU A 158 -9.73 5.14 10.24
C LEU A 158 -10.58 5.03 11.50
N LYS A 159 -10.11 5.59 12.62
CA LYS A 159 -10.88 5.61 13.88
C LYS A 159 -12.18 6.41 13.79
N VAL A 160 -12.22 7.47 12.99
CA VAL A 160 -13.47 8.21 12.73
C VAL A 160 -14.46 7.29 11.98
N GLY A 161 -14.00 6.52 10.99
CA GLY A 161 -14.83 5.49 10.34
C GLY A 161 -15.31 4.41 11.31
N ALA A 162 -14.42 3.91 12.15
CA ALA A 162 -14.71 2.84 13.11
C ALA A 162 -15.69 3.27 14.23
N SER A 163 -15.70 4.54 14.61
CA SER A 163 -16.60 5.06 15.66
C SER A 163 -18.05 5.25 15.21
N GLY A 164 -18.32 5.21 13.91
CA GLY A 164 -19.66 5.46 13.36
C GLY A 164 -20.19 6.88 13.60
N GLU A 165 -19.33 7.81 14.00
CA GLU A 165 -19.73 9.20 14.34
C GLU A 165 -20.05 10.07 13.10
N ALA A 166 -19.96 9.51 11.91
CA ALA A 166 -20.32 10.19 10.68
C ALA A 166 -21.72 9.77 10.21
N LYS A 167 -22.74 10.30 10.88
CA LYS A 167 -24.14 10.30 10.42
C LYS A 167 -24.63 11.72 10.23
#